data_239b91a6cf43844cf936c6c7dbb2cf42
#
_entry.id   239b91a6cf43844cf936c6c7dbb2cf42
#
_cell.length_a   1.000
_cell.length_b   1.000
_cell.length_c   1.000
_cell.angle_alpha   90.00
_cell.angle_beta   90.00
_cell.angle_gamma   90.00
#
_symmetry.space_group_name_H-M   'P 1'
#
loop_
_entity.id
_entity.type
_entity.pdbx_description
1 polymer ?
#
loop_
_entity_poly.entity_id
_entity_poly.type
_entity_poly.pdbx_seq_one_letter_code
_entity_poly.pdbx_strand_id
1 'polypeptide(L)'
;MQELKRVINYKKLILIAIIALVNIIFFLYANKPVTDEGILTSEKNAHASYLEEYSDSVNSVIDNADKLKKYSIFTKPGSFSYANILQTADDFRRVADVNVFGDEYKGVKNFTGYYYQYFFSMALMLIVIYDLFAQRDNGMWQLTYGSSKGRVILAIKQTGVIAVAAVLVHTVMYWTTFIAAMAQRGGFKYLANPIQNVDTFAKFT
;
A
#
# COMPACT_ATOMS: atom_id res chain seq x y z
N MET A 1 -24.60 12.42 12.50
CA MET A 1 -23.67 13.54 12.72
C MET A 1 -23.11 13.62 14.13
N GLN A 2 -23.92 13.45 15.19
CA GLN A 2 -23.42 13.51 16.58
C GLN A 2 -22.39 12.41 16.89
N GLU A 3 -22.58 11.18 16.45
CA GLU A 3 -21.64 10.08 16.64
C GLU A 3 -20.28 10.35 15.98
N LEU A 4 -20.28 10.91 14.77
CA LEU A 4 -19.04 11.25 14.08
C LEU A 4 -18.26 12.35 14.82
N LYS A 5 -18.95 13.39 15.32
CA LYS A 5 -18.32 14.45 16.15
C LYS A 5 -17.75 13.92 17.47
N ARG A 6 -18.29 12.85 17.97
CA ARG A 6 -17.85 12.19 19.20
C ARG A 6 -16.59 11.36 18.96
N VAL A 7 -16.56 10.66 17.83
CA VAL A 7 -15.41 9.86 17.40
C VAL A 7 -14.27 10.74 16.90
N ILE A 8 -14.57 11.82 16.18
CA ILE A 8 -13.58 12.76 15.64
C ILE A 8 -13.79 14.12 16.35
N ASN A 9 -13.18 14.26 17.50
CA ASN A 9 -13.13 15.53 18.24
C ASN A 9 -11.75 16.19 18.08
N TYR A 10 -11.62 17.47 18.50
CA TYR A 10 -10.37 18.21 18.34
C TYR A 10 -9.16 17.56 19.01
N LYS A 11 -9.36 16.88 20.16
CA LYS A 11 -8.28 16.17 20.87
C LYS A 11 -7.78 15.00 20.05
N LYS A 12 -8.69 14.28 19.39
CA LYS A 12 -8.31 13.17 18.50
C LYS A 12 -7.68 13.65 17.20
N LEU A 13 -8.12 14.78 16.67
CA LEU A 13 -7.45 15.38 15.51
C LEU A 13 -6.00 15.75 15.84
N ILE A 14 -5.74 16.31 17.01
CA ILE A 14 -4.38 16.59 17.50
C ILE A 14 -3.59 15.26 17.62
N LEU A 15 -4.20 14.23 18.18
CA LEU A 15 -3.56 12.91 18.32
C LEU A 15 -3.23 12.28 16.95
N ILE A 16 -4.15 12.37 15.99
CA ILE A 16 -3.92 11.94 14.61
C ILE A 16 -2.71 12.67 14.02
N ALA A 17 -2.65 14.00 14.18
CA ALA A 17 -1.53 14.81 13.69
C ALA A 17 -0.19 14.43 14.35
N ILE A 18 -0.18 14.19 15.67
CA ILE A 18 1.02 13.75 16.39
C ILE A 18 1.49 12.38 15.89
N ILE A 19 0.59 11.40 15.76
CA ILE A 19 0.96 10.06 15.30
C ILE A 19 1.41 10.10 13.84
N ALA A 20 0.77 10.91 12.98
CA ALA A 20 1.22 11.11 11.61
C ALA A 20 2.64 11.71 11.55
N LEU A 21 2.94 12.68 12.41
CA LEU A 21 4.28 13.27 12.51
C LEU A 21 5.31 12.25 12.99
N VAL A 22 4.98 11.45 14.01
CA VAL A 22 5.85 10.35 14.47
C VAL A 22 6.09 9.34 13.34
N ASN A 23 5.06 8.97 12.59
CA ASN A 23 5.17 8.08 11.45
C ASN A 23 6.10 8.66 10.36
N ILE A 24 5.99 9.96 10.05
CA ILE A 24 6.90 10.65 9.12
C ILE A 24 8.34 10.60 9.61
N ILE A 25 8.58 10.92 10.87
CA ILE A 25 9.94 10.88 11.47
C ILE A 25 10.50 9.46 11.36
N PHE A 26 9.70 8.47 11.68
CA PHE A 26 10.11 7.06 11.59
C PHE A 26 10.38 6.64 10.14
N PHE A 27 9.53 7.07 9.20
CA PHE A 27 9.74 6.86 7.77
C PHE A 27 11.07 7.45 7.29
N LEU A 28 11.34 8.72 7.62
CA LEU A 28 12.57 9.40 7.25
C LEU A 28 13.81 8.75 7.87
N TYR A 29 13.68 8.27 9.10
CA TYR A 29 14.77 7.54 9.77
C TYR A 29 15.04 6.18 9.10
N ALA A 30 13.98 5.41 8.81
CA ALA A 30 14.10 4.09 8.20
C ALA A 30 14.63 4.14 6.76
N ASN A 31 14.37 5.25 6.04
CA ASN A 31 14.74 5.45 4.64
C ASN A 31 15.83 6.51 4.46
N LYS A 32 16.73 6.63 5.44
CA LYS A 32 17.88 7.54 5.32
C LYS A 32 18.66 7.27 4.03
N PRO A 33 19.09 8.33 3.33
CA PRO A 33 19.99 8.16 2.19
C PRO A 33 21.24 7.40 2.62
N VAL A 34 21.63 6.42 1.83
CA VAL A 34 22.92 5.75 1.99
C VAL A 34 24.01 6.77 1.63
N THR A 35 24.94 7.00 2.54
CA THR A 35 26.06 7.93 2.36
C THR A 35 27.32 7.24 1.87
N ASP A 36 27.36 5.91 1.89
CA ASP A 36 28.49 5.12 1.38
C ASP A 36 28.48 5.15 -0.14
N GLU A 37 29.52 5.77 -0.74
CA GLU A 37 29.65 5.94 -2.19
C GLU A 37 29.75 4.60 -2.92
N GLY A 38 30.36 3.59 -2.32
CA GLY A 38 30.49 2.25 -2.89
C GLY A 38 29.13 1.55 -3.03
N ILE A 39 28.30 1.61 -1.96
CA ILE A 39 26.96 1.04 -1.95
C ILE A 39 26.06 1.80 -2.93
N LEU A 40 26.14 3.16 -2.94
CA LEU A 40 25.35 4.00 -3.82
C LEU A 40 25.65 3.72 -5.29
N THR A 41 26.93 3.54 -5.63
CA THR A 41 27.36 3.21 -6.99
C THR A 41 26.90 1.81 -7.40
N SER A 42 27.00 0.84 -6.52
CA SER A 42 26.51 -0.53 -6.76
C SER A 42 25.00 -0.57 -6.99
N GLU A 43 24.22 0.15 -6.18
CA GLU A 43 22.77 0.25 -6.37
C GLU A 43 22.38 0.92 -7.69
N LYS A 44 23.10 2.00 -8.08
CA LYS A 44 22.87 2.69 -9.37
C LYS A 44 23.16 1.78 -10.54
N ASN A 45 24.29 1.06 -10.50
CA ASN A 45 24.68 0.13 -11.56
C ASN A 45 23.67 -1.02 -11.67
N ALA A 46 23.24 -1.61 -10.56
CA ALA A 46 22.24 -2.66 -10.56
C ALA A 46 20.90 -2.19 -11.14
N HIS A 47 20.49 -0.97 -10.82
CA HIS A 47 19.28 -0.40 -11.40
C HIS A 47 19.42 -0.09 -12.90
N ALA A 48 20.58 0.44 -13.33
CA ALA A 48 20.87 0.68 -14.75
C ALA A 48 20.82 -0.64 -15.54
N SER A 49 21.48 -1.70 -15.06
CA SER A 49 21.42 -3.03 -15.67
C SER A 49 19.98 -3.57 -15.75
N TYR A 50 19.18 -3.38 -14.70
CA TYR A 50 17.78 -3.77 -14.72
C TYR A 50 16.98 -3.04 -15.82
N LEU A 51 17.19 -1.74 -15.99
CA LEU A 51 16.51 -0.95 -17.04
C LEU A 51 16.92 -1.39 -18.45
N GLU A 52 18.22 -1.69 -18.65
CA GLU A 52 18.74 -2.16 -19.93
C GLU A 52 18.22 -3.58 -20.28
N GLU A 53 18.15 -4.46 -19.29
CA GLU A 53 17.76 -5.87 -19.46
C GLU A 53 16.25 -6.09 -19.35
N TYR A 54 15.45 -5.06 -19.05
CA TYR A 54 14.02 -5.20 -18.79
C TYR A 54 13.27 -5.89 -19.93
N SER A 55 13.45 -5.41 -21.16
CA SER A 55 12.76 -5.94 -22.35
C SER A 55 13.12 -7.41 -22.60
N ASP A 56 14.40 -7.76 -22.49
CA ASP A 56 14.90 -9.11 -22.67
C ASP A 56 14.40 -10.04 -21.55
N SER A 57 14.35 -9.55 -20.34
CA SER A 57 13.79 -10.27 -19.18
C SER A 57 12.30 -10.58 -19.37
N VAL A 58 11.50 -9.61 -19.80
CA VAL A 58 10.07 -9.77 -20.07
C VAL A 58 9.85 -10.81 -21.18
N ASN A 59 10.57 -10.69 -22.31
CA ASN A 59 10.49 -11.61 -23.42
C ASN A 59 10.91 -13.02 -23.03
N SER A 60 11.96 -13.15 -22.23
CA SER A 60 12.42 -14.44 -21.69
C SER A 60 11.35 -15.13 -20.84
N VAL A 61 10.60 -14.39 -20.02
CA VAL A 61 9.49 -14.95 -19.24
C VAL A 61 8.37 -15.46 -20.15
N ILE A 62 8.00 -14.68 -21.18
CA ILE A 62 6.98 -15.07 -22.16
C ILE A 62 7.40 -16.35 -22.90
N ASP A 63 8.62 -16.39 -23.42
CA ASP A 63 9.17 -17.54 -24.13
C ASP A 63 9.24 -18.79 -23.24
N ASN A 64 9.64 -18.63 -22.00
CA ASN A 64 9.68 -19.73 -21.02
C ASN A 64 8.29 -20.27 -20.71
N ALA A 65 7.30 -19.37 -20.53
CA ALA A 65 5.92 -19.77 -20.34
C ALA A 65 5.37 -20.53 -21.56
N ASP A 66 5.69 -20.09 -22.78
CA ASP A 66 5.28 -20.75 -24.01
C ASP A 66 6.00 -22.11 -24.23
N LYS A 67 7.24 -22.25 -23.77
CA LYS A 67 7.95 -23.54 -23.73
C LYS A 67 7.31 -24.50 -22.71
N LEU A 68 6.99 -24.02 -21.50
CA LEU A 68 6.39 -24.84 -20.45
C LEU A 68 5.03 -25.42 -20.84
N LYS A 69 4.24 -24.73 -21.67
CA LYS A 69 2.98 -25.23 -22.22
C LYS A 69 3.13 -26.51 -23.06
N LYS A 70 4.33 -26.77 -23.56
CA LYS A 70 4.62 -27.96 -24.39
C LYS A 70 4.90 -29.22 -23.58
N TYR A 71 5.20 -29.08 -22.28
CA TYR A 71 5.49 -30.21 -21.41
C TYR A 71 4.21 -30.83 -20.84
N SER A 72 4.09 -32.16 -20.93
CA SER A 72 2.88 -32.90 -20.55
C SER A 72 2.38 -32.67 -19.14
N ILE A 73 3.29 -32.38 -18.18
CA ILE A 73 2.95 -32.09 -16.80
C ILE A 73 2.16 -30.78 -16.64
N PHE A 74 2.35 -29.84 -17.55
CA PHE A 74 1.73 -28.52 -17.51
C PHE A 74 0.58 -28.34 -18.53
N THR A 75 0.36 -29.34 -19.38
CA THR A 75 -0.67 -29.24 -20.43
C THR A 75 -2.07 -29.65 -20.00
N LYS A 76 -2.26 -30.09 -18.75
CA LYS A 76 -3.57 -30.54 -18.27
C LYS A 76 -4.51 -29.33 -18.08
N PRO A 77 -5.54 -29.18 -18.97
CA PRO A 77 -6.49 -28.08 -18.84
C PRO A 77 -7.20 -28.11 -17.48
N GLY A 78 -7.39 -26.93 -16.89
CA GLY A 78 -8.03 -26.79 -15.57
C GLY A 78 -7.11 -27.05 -14.37
N SER A 79 -5.84 -27.42 -14.58
CA SER A 79 -4.87 -27.47 -13.48
C SER A 79 -4.43 -26.05 -13.10
N PHE A 80 -4.11 -25.85 -11.80
CA PHE A 80 -3.58 -24.59 -11.31
C PHE A 80 -2.30 -24.18 -12.06
N SER A 81 -1.39 -25.14 -12.30
CA SER A 81 -0.13 -24.89 -13.02
C SER A 81 -0.36 -24.38 -14.43
N TYR A 82 -1.30 -24.97 -15.17
CA TYR A 82 -1.65 -24.52 -16.51
C TYR A 82 -2.25 -23.11 -16.49
N ALA A 83 -3.19 -22.85 -15.61
CA ALA A 83 -3.80 -21.52 -15.46
C ALA A 83 -2.77 -20.45 -15.09
N ASN A 84 -1.85 -20.77 -14.16
CA ASN A 84 -0.80 -19.85 -13.74
C ASN A 84 0.19 -19.54 -14.87
N ILE A 85 0.60 -20.52 -15.67
CA ILE A 85 1.48 -20.29 -16.84
C ILE A 85 0.81 -19.39 -17.87
N LEU A 86 -0.48 -19.61 -18.16
CA LEU A 86 -1.24 -18.77 -19.09
C LEU A 86 -1.34 -17.34 -18.56
N GLN A 87 -1.72 -17.19 -17.31
CA GLN A 87 -1.85 -15.86 -16.67
C GLN A 87 -0.52 -15.12 -16.65
N THR A 88 0.58 -15.81 -16.29
CA THR A 88 1.91 -15.20 -16.29
C THR A 88 2.30 -14.71 -17.68
N ALA A 89 2.11 -15.54 -18.71
CA ALA A 89 2.42 -15.13 -20.07
C ALA A 89 1.57 -13.93 -20.53
N ASP A 90 0.30 -13.89 -20.18
CA ASP A 90 -0.60 -12.80 -20.54
C ASP A 90 -0.24 -11.50 -19.82
N ASP A 91 0.03 -11.57 -18.52
CA ASP A 91 0.48 -10.41 -17.72
C ASP A 91 1.77 -9.80 -18.27
N PHE A 92 2.76 -10.63 -18.63
CA PHE A 92 4.04 -10.12 -19.18
C PHE A 92 3.90 -9.61 -20.61
N ARG A 93 2.98 -10.16 -21.45
CA ARG A 93 2.70 -9.60 -22.78
C ARG A 93 2.14 -8.18 -22.72
N ARG A 94 1.35 -7.85 -21.69
CA ARG A 94 0.79 -6.50 -21.52
C ARG A 94 1.85 -5.45 -21.25
N VAL A 95 2.99 -5.84 -20.66
CA VAL A 95 4.08 -4.93 -20.30
C VAL A 95 5.30 -5.05 -21.22
N ALA A 96 5.25 -5.88 -22.25
CA ALA A 96 6.38 -6.11 -23.16
C ALA A 96 6.82 -4.84 -23.91
N ASP A 97 5.87 -3.96 -24.25
CA ASP A 97 6.13 -2.72 -25.00
C ASP A 97 6.39 -1.50 -24.09
N VAL A 98 6.47 -1.71 -22.76
CA VAL A 98 6.70 -0.61 -21.84
C VAL A 98 8.15 -0.20 -21.86
N ASN A 99 8.43 1.06 -22.24
CA ASN A 99 9.74 1.66 -22.14
C ASN A 99 10.02 2.08 -20.70
N VAL A 100 10.91 1.34 -20.02
CA VAL A 100 11.40 1.72 -18.70
C VAL A 100 12.54 2.70 -18.83
N PHE A 101 12.47 3.82 -18.13
CA PHE A 101 13.49 4.86 -18.16
C PHE A 101 13.48 5.68 -16.87
N GLY A 102 14.63 6.26 -16.53
CA GLY A 102 14.77 7.22 -15.44
C GLY A 102 15.45 6.66 -14.21
N ASP A 103 16.22 7.51 -13.57
CA ASP A 103 17.10 7.15 -12.45
C ASP A 103 16.41 7.13 -11.10
N GLU A 104 15.25 7.82 -10.97
CA GLU A 104 14.62 8.05 -9.67
C GLU A 104 13.38 7.17 -9.46
N TYR A 105 13.61 6.01 -8.88
CA TYR A 105 12.58 5.06 -8.46
C TYR A 105 12.47 4.93 -6.94
N LYS A 106 13.49 5.41 -6.20
CA LYS A 106 13.63 5.17 -4.75
C LYS A 106 12.48 5.77 -3.92
N GLY A 107 11.90 6.87 -4.35
CA GLY A 107 10.75 7.47 -3.66
C GLY A 107 9.54 6.53 -3.63
N VAL A 108 9.18 5.98 -4.77
CA VAL A 108 8.08 5.01 -4.89
C VAL A 108 8.43 3.70 -4.18
N LYS A 109 9.65 3.17 -4.38
CA LYS A 109 10.14 1.96 -3.72
C LYS A 109 10.10 2.07 -2.20
N ASN A 110 10.59 3.17 -1.64
CA ASN A 110 10.58 3.41 -0.20
C ASN A 110 9.16 3.55 0.35
N PHE A 111 8.27 4.23 -0.37
CA PHE A 111 6.87 4.37 0.03
C PHE A 111 6.15 3.03 0.03
N THR A 112 6.27 2.25 -1.03
CA THR A 112 5.59 0.95 -1.16
C THR A 112 6.18 -0.12 -0.26
N GLY A 113 7.46 -0.05 0.06
CA GLY A 113 8.15 -0.95 0.98
C GLY A 113 8.00 -0.60 2.46
N TYR A 114 7.35 0.52 2.80
CA TYR A 114 7.23 0.97 4.18
C TYR A 114 6.05 0.30 4.91
N TYR A 115 6.31 -0.82 5.55
CA TYR A 115 5.28 -1.61 6.25
C TYR A 115 4.82 -1.01 7.59
N TYR A 116 5.64 -0.19 8.24
CA TYR A 116 5.33 0.34 9.58
C TYR A 116 4.11 1.25 9.61
N GLN A 117 3.74 1.86 8.49
CA GLN A 117 2.51 2.66 8.39
C GLN A 117 1.24 1.86 8.72
N TYR A 118 1.22 0.55 8.49
CA TYR A 118 0.09 -0.30 8.86
C TYR A 118 -0.08 -0.39 10.37
N PHE A 119 1.03 -0.53 11.11
CA PHE A 119 1.00 -0.56 12.57
C PHE A 119 0.55 0.78 13.16
N PHE A 120 1.06 1.89 12.67
CA PHE A 120 0.64 3.22 13.10
C PHE A 120 -0.83 3.48 12.79
N SER A 121 -1.31 3.13 11.60
CA SER A 121 -2.72 3.32 11.24
C SER A 121 -3.64 2.41 12.03
N MET A 122 -3.25 1.17 12.31
CA MET A 122 -4.00 0.24 13.16
C MET A 122 -4.10 0.73 14.60
N ALA A 123 -2.97 1.14 15.19
CA ALA A 123 -2.95 1.69 16.54
C ALA A 123 -3.83 2.94 16.64
N LEU A 124 -3.73 3.83 15.66
CA LEU A 124 -4.53 5.05 15.60
C LEU A 124 -6.03 4.72 15.46
N MET A 125 -6.39 3.75 14.63
CA MET A 125 -7.77 3.28 14.49
C MET A 125 -8.34 2.78 15.81
N LEU A 126 -7.59 1.97 16.55
CA LEU A 126 -8.03 1.46 17.86
C LEU A 126 -8.31 2.61 18.84
N ILE A 127 -7.47 3.64 18.85
CA ILE A 127 -7.67 4.82 19.71
C ILE A 127 -8.91 5.62 19.26
N VAL A 128 -9.08 5.82 17.94
CA VAL A 128 -10.19 6.61 17.39
C VAL A 128 -11.53 5.94 17.66
N ILE A 129 -11.63 4.62 17.50
CA ILE A 129 -12.88 3.88 17.69
C ILE A 129 -13.15 3.49 19.15
N TYR A 130 -12.16 3.63 20.04
CA TYR A 130 -12.28 3.23 21.45
C TYR A 130 -13.53 3.80 22.13
N ASP A 131 -13.85 5.07 21.91
CA ASP A 131 -15.01 5.72 22.50
C ASP A 131 -16.36 5.11 22.06
N LEU A 132 -16.41 4.45 20.90
CA LEU A 132 -17.63 3.74 20.47
C LEU A 132 -17.87 2.51 21.35
N PHE A 133 -16.80 1.86 21.81
CA PHE A 133 -16.88 0.68 22.66
C PHE A 133 -16.99 1.03 24.15
N ALA A 134 -16.33 2.10 24.58
CA ALA A 134 -16.40 2.58 25.96
C ALA A 134 -17.83 2.99 26.41
N GLN A 135 -18.70 3.33 25.47
CA GLN A 135 -20.12 3.60 25.77
C GLN A 135 -20.88 2.37 26.26
N ARG A 136 -20.38 1.19 26.00
CA ARG A 136 -20.95 -0.07 26.48
C ARG A 136 -20.99 -0.13 28.00
N ASP A 137 -20.00 0.48 28.66
CA ASP A 137 -19.85 0.43 30.11
C ASP A 137 -20.80 1.41 30.84
N ASN A 138 -21.40 2.38 30.16
CA ASN A 138 -22.21 3.42 30.75
C ASN A 138 -23.72 3.11 30.87
N GLY A 139 -24.13 1.84 30.73
CA GLY A 139 -25.52 1.40 30.96
C GLY A 139 -26.57 1.85 29.90
N MET A 140 -26.30 2.88 29.13
CA MET A 140 -27.18 3.35 28.02
C MET A 140 -27.36 2.31 26.92
N TRP A 141 -26.43 1.39 26.80
CA TRP A 141 -26.47 0.26 25.89
C TRP A 141 -27.69 -0.64 26.13
N GLN A 142 -28.05 -0.90 27.39
CA GLN A 142 -29.16 -1.80 27.76
C GLN A 142 -30.49 -1.29 27.23
N LEU A 143 -30.75 0.02 27.29
CA LEU A 143 -31.97 0.66 26.79
C LEU A 143 -32.09 0.56 25.25
N THR A 144 -30.99 0.72 24.54
CA THR A 144 -30.97 0.64 23.06
C THR A 144 -31.09 -0.80 22.58
N TYR A 145 -30.53 -1.76 23.31
CA TYR A 145 -30.56 -3.18 22.99
C TYR A 145 -31.90 -3.87 23.33
N GLY A 146 -32.72 -3.27 24.19
CA GLY A 146 -34.06 -3.77 24.51
C GLY A 146 -35.03 -3.75 23.32
N SER A 147 -34.74 -2.92 22.28
CA SER A 147 -35.55 -2.82 21.07
C SER A 147 -34.85 -3.52 19.88
N SER A 148 -35.60 -4.41 19.19
CA SER A 148 -35.08 -5.14 18.03
C SER A 148 -34.65 -4.23 16.89
N LYS A 149 -35.42 -3.17 16.61
CA LYS A 149 -35.07 -2.14 15.63
C LYS A 149 -33.89 -1.27 16.07
N GLY A 150 -33.79 -0.97 17.37
CA GLY A 150 -32.68 -0.19 17.93
C GLY A 150 -31.33 -0.83 17.75
N ARG A 151 -31.24 -2.15 17.89
CA ARG A 151 -30.00 -2.92 17.69
C ARG A 151 -29.45 -2.80 16.27
N VAL A 152 -30.31 -2.99 15.28
CA VAL A 152 -29.92 -2.96 13.88
C VAL A 152 -29.48 -1.55 13.47
N ILE A 153 -30.27 -0.52 13.85
CA ILE A 153 -29.97 0.87 13.55
C ILE A 153 -28.66 1.30 14.21
N LEU A 154 -28.42 0.90 15.46
CA LEU A 154 -27.17 1.22 16.15
C LEU A 154 -25.96 0.54 15.48
N ALA A 155 -26.06 -0.74 15.13
CA ALA A 155 -25.02 -1.46 14.44
C ALA A 155 -24.66 -0.81 13.11
N ILE A 156 -25.65 -0.47 12.29
CA ILE A 156 -25.43 0.22 11.00
C ILE A 156 -24.73 1.57 11.21
N LYS A 157 -25.19 2.36 12.19
CA LYS A 157 -24.58 3.67 12.49
C LYS A 157 -23.14 3.53 12.95
N GLN A 158 -22.85 2.61 13.85
CA GLN A 158 -21.48 2.38 14.35
C GLN A 158 -20.57 1.88 13.24
N THR A 159 -21.03 0.92 12.43
CA THR A 159 -20.25 0.43 11.28
C THR A 159 -19.95 1.56 10.29
N GLY A 160 -20.94 2.41 9.98
CA GLY A 160 -20.76 3.57 9.10
C GLY A 160 -19.74 4.57 9.67
N VAL A 161 -19.79 4.87 10.96
CA VAL A 161 -18.83 5.77 11.62
C VAL A 161 -17.41 5.16 11.61
N ILE A 162 -17.27 3.86 11.87
CA ILE A 162 -15.98 3.16 11.81
C ILE A 162 -15.42 3.21 10.39
N ALA A 163 -16.24 2.95 9.37
CA ALA A 163 -15.82 3.00 7.98
C ALA A 163 -15.30 4.40 7.59
N VAL A 164 -16.04 5.46 7.94
CA VAL A 164 -15.61 6.84 7.68
C VAL A 164 -14.31 7.16 8.43
N ALA A 165 -14.22 6.79 9.70
CA ALA A 165 -13.01 7.01 10.49
C ALA A 165 -11.80 6.24 9.90
N ALA A 166 -12.00 5.01 9.43
CA ALA A 166 -10.97 4.23 8.78
C ALA A 166 -10.45 4.91 7.52
N VAL A 167 -11.35 5.35 6.64
CA VAL A 167 -10.96 6.08 5.42
C VAL A 167 -10.16 7.33 5.76
N LEU A 168 -10.63 8.15 6.71
CA LEU A 168 -9.94 9.38 7.10
C LEU A 168 -8.54 9.10 7.68
N VAL A 169 -8.43 8.17 8.62
CA VAL A 169 -7.15 7.82 9.25
C VAL A 169 -6.17 7.30 8.21
N HIS A 170 -6.57 6.33 7.38
CA HIS A 170 -5.69 5.78 6.36
C HIS A 170 -5.28 6.84 5.34
N THR A 171 -6.23 7.66 4.88
CA THR A 171 -5.93 8.76 3.95
C THR A 171 -4.86 9.68 4.52
N VAL A 172 -5.01 10.14 5.77
CA VAL A 172 -4.01 11.02 6.40
C VAL A 172 -2.66 10.31 6.50
N MET A 173 -2.63 9.06 6.98
CA MET A 173 -1.37 8.33 7.18
C MET A 173 -0.64 8.07 5.84
N TYR A 174 -1.36 7.64 4.81
CA TYR A 174 -0.76 7.36 3.50
C TYR A 174 -0.30 8.62 2.79
N TRP A 175 -1.13 9.66 2.76
CA TRP A 175 -0.75 10.91 2.09
C TRP A 175 0.43 11.61 2.74
N THR A 176 0.50 11.64 4.08
CA THR A 176 1.65 12.25 4.78
C THR A 176 2.93 11.48 4.51
N THR A 177 2.90 10.14 4.52
CA THR A 177 4.05 9.30 4.18
C THR A 177 4.45 9.44 2.71
N PHE A 178 3.47 9.48 1.80
CA PHE A 178 3.72 9.68 0.37
C PHE A 178 4.39 11.02 0.08
N ILE A 179 3.87 12.11 0.66
CA ILE A 179 4.48 13.44 0.51
C ILE A 179 5.92 13.45 1.07
N ALA A 180 6.15 12.82 2.23
CA ALA A 180 7.47 12.71 2.82
C ALA A 180 8.44 11.92 1.92
N ALA A 181 7.99 10.82 1.33
CA ALA A 181 8.77 10.00 0.40
C ALA A 181 9.17 10.79 -0.86
N MET A 182 8.21 11.51 -1.45
CA MET A 182 8.47 12.33 -2.63
C MET A 182 9.39 13.51 -2.32
N ALA A 183 9.19 14.19 -1.19
CA ALA A 183 10.05 15.31 -0.77
C ALA A 183 11.51 14.86 -0.52
N GLN A 184 11.70 13.65 0.02
CA GLN A 184 13.04 13.10 0.29
C GLN A 184 13.79 12.71 -0.99
N ARG A 185 13.08 12.36 -2.08
CA ARG A 185 13.64 11.70 -3.27
C ARG A 185 13.35 12.42 -4.57
N GLY A 186 13.43 13.74 -4.60
CA GLY A 186 13.41 14.53 -5.84
C GLY A 186 12.06 15.03 -6.30
N GLY A 187 11.00 14.84 -5.49
CA GLY A 187 9.69 15.44 -5.74
C GLY A 187 8.77 14.62 -6.65
N PHE A 188 7.69 15.25 -7.08
CA PHE A 188 6.61 14.61 -7.82
C PHE A 188 6.88 14.39 -9.32
N LYS A 189 7.95 14.95 -9.87
CA LYS A 189 8.26 14.87 -11.30
C LYS A 189 8.45 13.43 -11.80
N TYR A 190 8.89 12.53 -10.92
CA TYR A 190 9.13 11.12 -11.24
C TYR A 190 7.88 10.22 -11.20
N LEU A 191 6.74 10.76 -10.81
CA LEU A 191 5.47 10.01 -10.85
C LEU A 191 4.95 9.76 -12.27
N ALA A 192 5.49 10.48 -13.26
CA ALA A 192 5.17 10.24 -14.66
C ALA A 192 5.93 9.03 -15.26
N ASN A 193 6.93 8.50 -14.55
CA ASN A 193 7.68 7.34 -15.01
C ASN A 193 6.83 6.07 -14.90
N PRO A 194 7.02 5.10 -15.80
CA PRO A 194 6.35 3.81 -15.68
C PRO A 194 6.64 3.14 -14.33
N ILE A 195 5.63 2.48 -13.76
CA ILE A 195 5.79 1.80 -12.47
C ILE A 195 6.79 0.64 -12.56
N GLN A 196 6.99 0.11 -13.74
CA GLN A 196 7.97 -0.92 -14.07
C GLN A 196 9.42 -0.49 -13.82
N ASN A 197 9.70 0.82 -13.69
CA ASN A 197 11.00 1.30 -13.24
C ASN A 197 11.39 0.77 -11.85
N VAL A 198 10.42 0.33 -11.07
CA VAL A 198 10.64 -0.39 -9.82
C VAL A 198 10.57 -1.88 -10.10
N ASP A 199 11.68 -2.59 -9.92
CA ASP A 199 11.83 -4.03 -10.17
C ASP A 199 10.71 -4.90 -9.58
N THR A 200 10.22 -4.51 -8.40
CA THR A 200 9.11 -5.18 -7.70
C THR A 200 7.79 -5.16 -8.48
N PHE A 201 7.60 -4.20 -9.38
CA PHE A 201 6.38 -4.00 -10.16
C PHE A 201 6.55 -4.29 -11.65
N ALA A 202 7.60 -5.03 -12.04
CA ALA A 202 7.94 -5.29 -13.44
C ALA A 202 6.77 -5.82 -14.32
N LYS A 203 5.82 -6.54 -13.73
CA LYS A 203 4.66 -7.13 -14.42
C LYS A 203 3.34 -6.40 -14.22
N PHE A 204 3.31 -5.28 -13.52
CA PHE A 204 2.08 -4.55 -13.27
C PHE A 204 1.72 -3.68 -14.47
N THR A 205 0.43 -3.67 -14.81
CA THR A 205 -0.18 -2.85 -15.88
C THR A 205 -1.05 -1.76 -15.30
#